data_2f26504f10277a7b87b60e88f26f15f6
#
_entry.id   2f26504f10277a7b87b60e88f26f15f6
#
_cell.length_a   1.000
_cell.length_b   1.000
_cell.length_c   1.000
_cell.angle_alpha   90.00
_cell.angle_beta   90.00
_cell.angle_gamma   90.00
#
_symmetry.space_group_name_H-M   'P 1'
#
loop_
_entity.id
_entity.type
_entity.pdbx_description
1 polymer ?
#
loop_
_entity_poly.entity_id
_entity_poly.type
_entity_poly.pdbx_seq_one_letter_code
_entity_poly.pdbx_strand_id
1 'polypeptide(L)'
;MADTAIGDMYKLLLCWRYLRTRWIALASVISVTLGVATMIVVNSVMAGFSHEMQTRIHGILSDIVFESHSLSGFQDPQWHIEEIERAAGDQIAGMTPTVAVPAMLSFQVRGQWVTRQVMFIGIDPRTHAQVSDFGQYLQHPTNREQLSFSLREGGYDTTDNQNPTETPTRPALEHAGWPHRRMRVERERLWKERLETKKSAENSATRSVDQQVQAVLAATSPEDISEETPSDATEDGESRKNPFQTARPAQGRVMDLAKEQFTGIVPGIGLASFRNRQGVDQFLTLPGDDVKITFPTAGTPPKAVSDNFTIVDFYESKMSEYDSNFVFVPIEALQRMRG
;
A
#
# COMPACT_ATOMS: atom_id res chain seq x y z
N MET A 1 63.27 -27.18 5.97
CA MET A 1 62.29 -26.13 5.61
C MET A 1 62.90 -24.84 5.05
N ALA A 2 64.12 -24.44 5.35
CA ALA A 2 64.78 -23.23 4.79
C ALA A 2 65.23 -23.37 3.32
N ASP A 3 65.61 -24.54 2.88
CA ASP A 3 66.14 -24.76 1.50
C ASP A 3 65.00 -24.67 0.43
N THR A 4 63.81 -25.07 0.74
CA THR A 4 62.67 -24.95 -0.19
C THR A 4 62.27 -23.50 -0.41
N ALA A 5 62.33 -22.66 0.63
CA ALA A 5 61.98 -21.25 0.53
C ALA A 5 62.94 -20.42 -0.30
N ILE A 6 64.27 -20.75 -0.24
CA ILE A 6 65.29 -20.10 -1.04
C ILE A 6 65.19 -20.49 -2.53
N GLY A 7 64.84 -21.76 -2.82
CA GLY A 7 64.60 -22.23 -4.19
C GLY A 7 63.41 -21.61 -4.86
N ASP A 8 62.34 -21.33 -4.12
CA ASP A 8 61.12 -20.70 -4.64
C ASP A 8 61.32 -19.20 -4.84
N MET A 9 62.06 -18.53 -3.97
CA MET A 9 62.43 -17.12 -4.14
C MET A 9 63.31 -16.88 -5.38
N TYR A 10 64.23 -17.77 -5.69
CA TYR A 10 65.02 -17.69 -6.89
C TYR A 10 64.17 -17.89 -8.16
N LYS A 11 63.25 -18.83 -8.17
CA LYS A 11 62.29 -19.03 -9.28
C LYS A 11 61.46 -17.82 -9.54
N LEU A 12 60.93 -17.16 -8.50
CA LEU A 12 60.19 -15.92 -8.59
C LEU A 12 61.01 -14.78 -9.18
N LEU A 13 62.26 -14.61 -8.75
CA LEU A 13 63.16 -13.59 -9.30
C LEU A 13 63.44 -13.82 -10.77
N LEU A 14 63.68 -15.08 -11.17
CA LEU A 14 63.88 -15.46 -12.57
C LEU A 14 62.65 -15.21 -13.43
N CYS A 15 61.51 -15.59 -12.96
CA CYS A 15 60.18 -15.28 -13.62
C CYS A 15 59.97 -13.78 -13.80
N TRP A 16 60.23 -12.98 -12.76
CA TRP A 16 60.10 -11.52 -12.81
C TRP A 16 61.03 -10.88 -13.84
N ARG A 17 62.31 -11.31 -13.84
CA ARG A 17 63.35 -10.85 -14.81
C ARG A 17 62.94 -11.23 -16.24
N TYR A 18 62.42 -12.44 -16.45
CA TYR A 18 62.00 -12.91 -17.76
C TYR A 18 60.79 -12.17 -18.29
N LEU A 19 59.79 -11.95 -17.45
CA LEU A 19 58.60 -11.19 -17.77
C LEU A 19 58.93 -9.74 -18.16
N ARG A 20 59.86 -9.11 -17.42
CA ARG A 20 60.24 -7.72 -17.69
C ARG A 20 61.04 -7.56 -18.99
N THR A 21 61.73 -8.60 -19.46
CA THR A 21 62.52 -8.53 -20.69
C THR A 21 61.69 -8.86 -21.94
N ARG A 22 60.57 -9.59 -21.80
CA ARG A 22 59.72 -10.00 -22.92
C ARG A 22 58.31 -9.43 -22.79
N TRP A 23 58.11 -8.25 -23.32
CA TRP A 23 56.83 -7.52 -23.27
C TRP A 23 55.63 -8.32 -23.83
N ILE A 24 55.83 -9.17 -24.83
CA ILE A 24 54.81 -10.03 -25.40
C ILE A 24 54.30 -11.05 -24.36
N ALA A 25 55.19 -11.65 -23.60
CA ALA A 25 54.82 -12.59 -22.53
C ALA A 25 54.07 -11.87 -21.38
N LEU A 26 54.52 -10.66 -21.01
CA LEU A 26 53.86 -9.83 -20.02
C LEU A 26 52.44 -9.45 -20.49
N ALA A 27 52.29 -9.01 -21.75
CA ALA A 27 50.98 -8.65 -22.29
C ALA A 27 50.01 -9.85 -22.32
N SER A 28 50.49 -11.06 -22.64
CA SER A 28 49.70 -12.28 -22.60
C SER A 28 49.22 -12.60 -21.17
N VAL A 29 50.08 -12.51 -20.17
CA VAL A 29 49.73 -12.75 -18.77
C VAL A 29 48.69 -11.73 -18.30
N ILE A 30 48.89 -10.44 -18.59
CA ILE A 30 47.94 -9.38 -18.24
C ILE A 30 46.58 -9.62 -18.89
N SER A 31 46.56 -10.00 -20.18
CA SER A 31 45.31 -10.29 -20.89
C SER A 31 44.53 -11.43 -20.26
N VAL A 32 45.20 -12.54 -19.94
CA VAL A 32 44.57 -13.69 -19.27
C VAL A 32 44.10 -13.31 -17.86
N THR A 33 44.96 -12.62 -17.10
CA THR A 33 44.59 -12.16 -15.74
C THR A 33 43.38 -11.24 -15.77
N LEU A 34 43.31 -10.31 -16.71
CA LEU A 34 42.17 -9.40 -16.86
C LEU A 34 40.89 -10.16 -17.22
N GLY A 35 40.98 -11.14 -18.12
CA GLY A 35 39.86 -12.00 -18.49
C GLY A 35 39.30 -12.79 -17.31
N VAL A 36 40.19 -13.42 -16.54
CA VAL A 36 39.81 -14.17 -15.34
C VAL A 36 39.25 -13.23 -14.25
N ALA A 37 39.90 -12.09 -14.02
CA ALA A 37 39.43 -11.10 -13.05
C ALA A 37 38.02 -10.58 -13.39
N THR A 38 37.79 -10.26 -14.68
CA THR A 38 36.46 -9.84 -15.13
C THR A 38 35.40 -10.91 -14.89
N MET A 39 35.73 -12.18 -15.16
CA MET A 39 34.82 -13.31 -14.94
C MET A 39 34.49 -13.52 -13.47
N ILE A 40 35.47 -13.36 -12.58
CA ILE A 40 35.28 -13.46 -11.12
C ILE A 40 34.39 -12.30 -10.63
N VAL A 41 34.64 -11.06 -11.08
CA VAL A 41 33.86 -9.90 -10.69
C VAL A 41 32.42 -10.06 -11.14
N VAL A 42 32.17 -10.43 -12.39
CA VAL A 42 30.79 -10.64 -12.90
C VAL A 42 30.10 -11.74 -12.12
N ASN A 43 30.71 -12.87 -11.88
CA ASN A 43 30.13 -13.96 -11.09
C ASN A 43 29.83 -13.53 -9.64
N SER A 44 30.74 -12.79 -9.01
CA SER A 44 30.53 -12.30 -7.65
C SER A 44 29.35 -11.32 -7.55
N VAL A 45 29.23 -10.41 -8.52
CA VAL A 45 28.09 -9.47 -8.59
C VAL A 45 26.78 -10.22 -8.82
N MET A 46 26.77 -11.19 -9.76
CA MET A 46 25.57 -11.99 -10.02
C MET A 46 25.13 -12.84 -8.83
N ALA A 47 26.11 -13.47 -8.15
CA ALA A 47 25.84 -14.26 -6.95
C ALA A 47 25.31 -13.38 -5.81
N GLY A 48 25.90 -12.22 -5.58
CA GLY A 48 25.42 -11.26 -4.58
C GLY A 48 24.02 -10.76 -4.88
N PHE A 49 23.75 -10.39 -6.13
CA PHE A 49 22.41 -9.96 -6.55
C PHE A 49 21.36 -11.08 -6.39
N SER A 50 21.68 -12.31 -6.81
CA SER A 50 20.80 -13.46 -6.66
C SER A 50 20.48 -13.75 -5.18
N HIS A 51 21.50 -13.70 -4.32
CA HIS A 51 21.33 -13.90 -2.89
C HIS A 51 20.46 -12.81 -2.26
N GLU A 52 20.70 -11.55 -2.57
CA GLU A 52 19.90 -10.43 -2.07
C GLU A 52 18.44 -10.50 -2.52
N MET A 53 18.21 -10.82 -3.82
CA MET A 53 16.86 -11.02 -4.33
C MET A 53 16.13 -12.17 -3.65
N GLN A 54 16.81 -13.30 -3.46
CA GLN A 54 16.24 -14.45 -2.79
C GLN A 54 15.87 -14.12 -1.34
N THR A 55 16.75 -13.46 -0.60
CA THR A 55 16.50 -13.04 0.79
C THR A 55 15.28 -12.11 0.88
N ARG A 56 15.11 -11.17 -0.05
CA ARG A 56 13.95 -10.27 -0.07
C ARG A 56 12.65 -10.99 -0.39
N ILE A 57 12.68 -11.95 -1.34
CA ILE A 57 11.49 -12.74 -1.67
C ILE A 57 11.05 -13.57 -0.47
N HIS A 58 11.98 -14.29 0.17
CA HIS A 58 11.70 -15.09 1.38
C HIS A 58 11.25 -14.22 2.56
N GLY A 59 11.74 -12.98 2.64
CA GLY A 59 11.33 -12.04 3.70
C GLY A 59 9.85 -11.60 3.62
N ILE A 60 9.25 -11.60 2.42
CA ILE A 60 7.86 -11.19 2.20
C ILE A 60 6.93 -12.39 2.05
N LEU A 61 7.39 -13.39 1.29
CA LEU A 61 6.63 -14.59 0.99
C LEU A 61 7.15 -15.76 1.83
N SER A 62 6.27 -16.69 2.13
CA SER A 62 6.65 -17.98 2.73
C SER A 62 7.42 -18.85 1.73
N ASP A 63 8.21 -19.79 2.23
CA ASP A 63 8.95 -20.76 1.41
C ASP A 63 8.02 -21.69 0.63
N ILE A 64 6.89 -22.04 1.24
CA ILE A 64 5.88 -22.94 0.65
C ILE A 64 4.50 -22.30 0.80
N VAL A 65 3.75 -22.26 -0.30
CA VAL A 65 2.37 -21.81 -0.33
C VAL A 65 1.48 -22.97 -0.73
N PHE A 66 0.50 -23.27 0.12
CA PHE A 66 -0.53 -24.28 -0.15
C PHE A 66 -1.84 -23.57 -0.52
N GLU A 67 -2.22 -23.61 -1.78
CA GLU A 67 -3.34 -22.84 -2.31
C GLU A 67 -4.50 -23.74 -2.74
N SER A 68 -5.73 -23.25 -2.51
CA SER A 68 -6.93 -23.82 -3.12
C SER A 68 -7.16 -23.20 -4.51
N HIS A 69 -7.45 -24.01 -5.50
CA HIS A 69 -7.87 -23.56 -6.84
C HIS A 69 -9.29 -22.97 -6.87
N SER A 70 -10.02 -23.08 -5.76
CA SER A 70 -11.38 -22.54 -5.61
C SER A 70 -11.35 -21.10 -5.13
N LEU A 71 -12.22 -20.23 -5.67
CA LEU A 71 -12.45 -18.89 -5.16
C LEU A 71 -12.98 -18.86 -3.72
N SER A 72 -13.55 -19.98 -3.25
CA SER A 72 -14.03 -20.15 -1.87
C SER A 72 -12.91 -20.44 -0.87
N GLY A 73 -11.70 -20.77 -1.35
CA GLY A 73 -10.58 -21.17 -0.50
C GLY A 73 -10.76 -22.54 0.13
N PHE A 74 -10.15 -22.76 1.29
CA PHE A 74 -10.31 -23.98 2.10
C PHE A 74 -11.51 -23.81 3.04
N GLN A 75 -12.36 -24.84 3.14
CA GLN A 75 -13.54 -24.78 4.01
C GLN A 75 -13.20 -24.90 5.50
N ASP A 76 -12.14 -25.62 5.83
CA ASP A 76 -11.64 -25.79 7.19
C ASP A 76 -10.11 -25.67 7.18
N PRO A 77 -9.58 -24.45 7.25
CA PRO A 77 -8.13 -24.24 7.25
C PRO A 77 -7.45 -24.89 8.46
N GLN A 78 -8.13 -24.98 9.60
CA GLN A 78 -7.55 -25.55 10.82
C GLN A 78 -7.29 -27.05 10.65
N TRP A 79 -8.22 -27.78 10.07
CA TRP A 79 -8.02 -29.20 9.78
C TRP A 79 -6.82 -29.45 8.86
N HIS A 80 -6.64 -28.61 7.83
CA HIS A 80 -5.47 -28.71 6.94
C HIS A 80 -4.17 -28.43 7.66
N ILE A 81 -4.14 -27.43 8.55
CA ILE A 81 -2.97 -27.11 9.38
C ILE A 81 -2.61 -28.32 10.25
N GLU A 82 -3.57 -28.89 10.97
CA GLU A 82 -3.35 -30.07 11.85
C GLU A 82 -2.87 -31.29 11.07
N GLU A 83 -3.38 -31.50 9.86
CA GLU A 83 -2.95 -32.62 9.03
C GLU A 83 -1.52 -32.44 8.49
N ILE A 84 -1.17 -31.24 8.08
CA ILE A 84 0.19 -30.89 7.64
C ILE A 84 1.16 -31.01 8.82
N GLU A 85 0.78 -30.52 10.00
CA GLU A 85 1.59 -30.60 11.21
C GLU A 85 1.81 -32.07 11.64
N ARG A 86 0.81 -32.93 11.51
CA ARG A 86 0.92 -34.37 11.76
C ARG A 86 1.86 -35.06 10.78
N ALA A 87 1.83 -34.64 9.51
CA ALA A 87 2.61 -35.28 8.46
C ALA A 87 4.07 -34.82 8.41
N ALA A 88 4.36 -33.56 8.70
CA ALA A 88 5.65 -32.92 8.47
C ALA A 88 6.05 -31.90 9.55
N GLY A 89 5.41 -31.91 10.73
CA GLY A 89 5.62 -30.91 11.79
C GLY A 89 7.07 -30.72 12.21
N ASP A 90 7.86 -31.81 12.23
CA ASP A 90 9.29 -31.75 12.57
C ASP A 90 10.15 -30.97 11.55
N GLN A 91 9.62 -30.72 10.35
CA GLN A 91 10.32 -30.06 9.25
C GLN A 91 9.82 -28.63 9.00
N ILE A 92 8.77 -28.21 9.72
CA ILE A 92 8.09 -26.93 9.52
C ILE A 92 8.38 -26.00 10.68
N ALA A 93 8.94 -24.81 10.40
CA ALA A 93 9.24 -23.79 11.40
C ALA A 93 8.00 -23.03 11.87
N GLY A 94 7.02 -22.85 10.99
CA GLY A 94 5.77 -22.17 11.28
C GLY A 94 4.77 -22.26 10.14
N MET A 95 3.51 -22.07 10.45
CA MET A 95 2.40 -22.03 9.48
C MET A 95 1.47 -20.87 9.80
N THR A 96 0.93 -20.25 8.77
CA THR A 96 -0.04 -19.16 8.92
C THR A 96 -1.10 -19.25 7.82
N PRO A 97 -2.39 -19.10 8.15
CA PRO A 97 -3.43 -18.99 7.15
C PRO A 97 -3.37 -17.61 6.48
N THR A 98 -3.55 -17.57 5.18
CA THR A 98 -3.67 -16.33 4.41
C THR A 98 -4.86 -16.38 3.47
N VAL A 99 -5.40 -15.21 3.13
CA VAL A 99 -6.46 -15.06 2.12
C VAL A 99 -6.06 -13.98 1.14
N ALA A 100 -5.83 -14.32 -0.11
CA ALA A 100 -5.50 -13.36 -1.16
C ALA A 100 -6.71 -13.14 -2.09
N VAL A 101 -7.10 -11.89 -2.30
CA VAL A 101 -8.25 -11.51 -3.13
C VAL A 101 -7.87 -10.33 -4.02
N PRO A 102 -8.16 -10.39 -5.34
CA PRO A 102 -8.03 -9.24 -6.18
C PRO A 102 -9.03 -8.16 -5.76
N ALA A 103 -8.57 -6.93 -5.61
CA ALA A 103 -9.35 -5.81 -5.12
C ALA A 103 -9.02 -4.50 -5.83
N MET A 104 -9.85 -3.50 -5.62
CA MET A 104 -9.63 -2.13 -6.10
C MET A 104 -9.51 -1.20 -4.90
N LEU A 105 -8.35 -0.62 -4.71
CA LEU A 105 -8.08 0.42 -3.73
C LEU A 105 -8.43 1.77 -4.31
N SER A 106 -9.31 2.52 -3.66
CA SER A 106 -9.73 3.85 -4.07
C SER A 106 -9.46 4.86 -2.95
N PHE A 107 -8.79 5.94 -3.25
CA PHE A 107 -8.53 7.04 -2.33
C PHE A 107 -8.65 8.39 -3.02
N GLN A 108 -8.85 9.44 -2.23
CA GLN A 108 -9.07 10.77 -2.76
C GLN A 108 -7.80 11.61 -2.70
N VAL A 109 -7.37 12.14 -3.85
CA VAL A 109 -6.23 13.05 -3.96
C VAL A 109 -6.73 14.37 -4.53
N ARG A 110 -6.61 15.46 -3.77
CA ARG A 110 -7.03 16.81 -4.18
C ARG A 110 -8.48 16.87 -4.71
N GLY A 111 -9.38 16.08 -4.13
CA GLY A 111 -10.79 16.03 -4.52
C GLY A 111 -11.10 15.07 -5.68
N GLN A 112 -10.11 14.44 -6.28
CA GLN A 112 -10.30 13.43 -7.35
C GLN A 112 -10.10 12.02 -6.79
N TRP A 113 -10.94 11.08 -7.23
CA TRP A 113 -10.78 9.68 -6.88
C TRP A 113 -9.73 9.02 -7.76
N VAL A 114 -8.74 8.41 -7.13
CA VAL A 114 -7.72 7.58 -7.76
C VAL A 114 -8.02 6.14 -7.37
N THR A 115 -8.14 5.25 -8.36
CA THR A 115 -8.37 3.81 -8.15
C THR A 115 -7.21 3.02 -8.70
N ARG A 116 -6.71 2.07 -7.91
CA ARG A 116 -5.62 1.16 -8.27
C ARG A 116 -6.05 -0.29 -8.04
N GLN A 117 -5.69 -1.15 -8.96
CA GLN A 117 -5.85 -2.59 -8.76
C GLN A 117 -4.77 -3.08 -7.79
N VAL A 118 -5.19 -3.90 -6.82
CA VAL A 118 -4.30 -4.41 -5.77
C VAL A 118 -4.65 -5.88 -5.45
N MET A 119 -3.69 -6.59 -4.90
CA MET A 119 -3.93 -7.88 -4.23
C MET A 119 -4.15 -7.59 -2.74
N PHE A 120 -5.34 -7.88 -2.25
CA PHE A 120 -5.76 -7.67 -0.87
C PHE A 120 -5.53 -8.95 -0.08
N ILE A 121 -4.59 -8.93 0.85
CA ILE A 121 -4.04 -10.11 1.54
C ILE A 121 -4.41 -10.03 3.01
N GLY A 122 -5.25 -10.97 3.44
CA GLY A 122 -5.57 -11.18 4.85
C GLY A 122 -4.50 -12.04 5.52
N ILE A 123 -3.91 -11.53 6.59
CA ILE A 123 -2.89 -12.20 7.40
C ILE A 123 -3.28 -12.22 8.87
N ASP A 124 -2.84 -13.25 9.60
CA ASP A 124 -2.95 -13.28 11.06
C ASP A 124 -1.70 -12.63 11.69
N PRO A 125 -1.82 -11.48 12.36
CA PRO A 125 -0.68 -10.78 12.94
C PRO A 125 0.08 -11.59 13.99
N ARG A 126 -0.52 -12.65 14.56
CA ARG A 126 0.08 -13.48 15.60
C ARG A 126 1.01 -14.55 15.06
N THR A 127 0.63 -15.15 13.93
CA THR A 127 1.34 -16.30 13.33
C THR A 127 2.19 -15.89 12.14
N HIS A 128 1.88 -14.78 11.49
CA HIS A 128 2.56 -14.34 10.28
C HIS A 128 4.06 -14.11 10.48
N ALA A 129 4.47 -13.60 11.65
CA ALA A 129 5.87 -13.39 11.99
C ALA A 129 6.70 -14.69 12.11
N GLN A 130 6.06 -15.86 12.18
CA GLN A 130 6.75 -17.15 12.19
C GLN A 130 7.11 -17.64 10.79
N VAL A 131 6.47 -17.09 9.77
CA VAL A 131 6.54 -17.55 8.38
C VAL A 131 7.25 -16.52 7.47
N SER A 132 7.20 -15.25 7.85
CA SER A 132 7.70 -14.15 7.04
C SER A 132 8.29 -13.05 7.92
N ASP A 133 9.38 -12.47 7.49
CA ASP A 133 10.00 -11.30 8.12
C ASP A 133 9.32 -9.98 7.73
N PHE A 134 8.03 -10.03 7.40
CA PHE A 134 7.23 -8.89 6.94
C PHE A 134 7.40 -7.66 7.84
N GLY A 135 7.50 -7.86 9.16
CA GLY A 135 7.68 -6.80 10.14
C GLY A 135 8.83 -5.85 9.83
N GLN A 136 9.98 -6.35 9.39
CA GLN A 136 11.18 -5.54 9.11
C GLN A 136 10.97 -4.47 8.02
N TYR A 137 10.00 -4.68 7.14
CA TYR A 137 9.68 -3.79 6.01
C TYR A 137 8.71 -2.66 6.37
N LEU A 138 8.20 -2.61 7.63
CA LEU A 138 7.26 -1.59 8.09
C LEU A 138 7.96 -0.28 8.43
N GLN A 139 7.23 0.84 8.29
CA GLN A 139 7.79 2.17 8.53
C GLN A 139 7.75 2.56 10.01
N HIS A 140 6.85 1.97 10.82
CA HIS A 140 6.80 2.26 12.25
C HIS A 140 7.63 1.26 13.05
N PRO A 141 8.61 1.71 13.89
CA PRO A 141 9.50 0.81 14.63
C PRO A 141 8.78 -0.17 15.55
N THR A 142 7.75 0.25 16.27
CA THR A 142 6.97 -0.67 17.14
C THR A 142 6.23 -1.73 16.33
N ASN A 143 5.81 -1.45 15.10
CA ASN A 143 5.15 -2.44 14.25
C ASN A 143 6.16 -3.46 13.68
N ARG A 144 7.46 -3.11 13.62
CA ARG A 144 8.53 -4.05 13.27
C ARG A 144 8.73 -5.10 14.36
N GLU A 145 8.62 -4.70 15.62
CA GLU A 145 8.73 -5.62 16.76
C GLU A 145 7.47 -6.48 16.92
N GLN A 146 6.31 -5.85 16.80
CA GLN A 146 5.02 -6.52 16.91
C GLN A 146 4.03 -5.95 15.92
N LEU A 147 3.70 -6.74 14.90
CA LEU A 147 2.73 -6.36 13.88
C LEU A 147 1.36 -6.03 14.52
N SER A 148 0.87 -4.83 14.22
CA SER A 148 -0.43 -4.35 14.67
C SER A 148 -1.13 -3.57 13.56
N PHE A 149 -2.43 -3.79 13.45
CA PHE A 149 -3.31 -3.03 12.56
C PHE A 149 -4.03 -1.87 13.27
N SER A 150 -3.46 -1.41 14.38
CA SER A 150 -3.92 -0.22 15.09
C SER A 150 -3.07 0.99 14.73
N LEU A 151 -3.72 2.12 14.49
CA LEU A 151 -3.07 3.37 14.18
C LEU A 151 -2.23 3.86 15.37
N ARG A 152 -1.03 4.34 15.10
CA ARG A 152 -0.08 4.83 16.12
C ARG A 152 -0.23 6.35 16.33
N GLU A 153 0.22 6.84 17.49
CA GLU A 153 0.19 8.27 17.82
C GLU A 153 1.27 9.09 17.08
N GLY A 154 2.17 8.44 16.37
CA GLY A 154 3.28 9.03 15.63
C GLY A 154 4.51 8.15 15.78
N GLY A 155 5.68 8.65 15.39
CA GLY A 155 6.95 7.90 15.49
C GLY A 155 7.26 7.06 14.26
N TYR A 156 6.66 7.39 13.12
CA TYR A 156 7.01 6.81 11.83
C TYR A 156 8.38 7.32 11.38
N ASP A 157 9.18 6.45 10.79
CA ASP A 157 10.51 6.82 10.31
C ASP A 157 10.44 7.83 9.16
N THR A 158 11.13 8.94 9.33
CA THR A 158 11.28 9.99 8.31
C THR A 158 12.43 9.71 7.34
N THR A 159 13.24 8.71 7.66
CA THR A 159 14.33 8.19 6.81
C THR A 159 13.99 6.80 6.31
N ASP A 160 14.66 6.39 5.24
CA ASP A 160 14.57 5.01 4.77
C ASP A 160 15.34 4.10 5.73
N ASN A 161 14.65 3.23 6.47
CA ASN A 161 15.26 2.33 7.45
C ASN A 161 16.21 1.29 6.84
N GLN A 162 16.04 0.96 5.55
CA GLN A 162 16.90 0.01 4.84
C GLN A 162 18.13 0.68 4.22
N ASN A 163 18.05 2.00 3.95
CA ASN A 163 19.14 2.83 3.46
C ASN A 163 19.16 4.15 4.21
N PRO A 164 19.52 4.13 5.50
CA PRO A 164 19.50 5.33 6.32
C PRO A 164 20.50 6.36 5.77
N THR A 165 20.01 7.56 5.50
CA THR A 165 20.79 8.73 5.13
C THR A 165 20.62 9.80 6.20
N GLU A 166 21.56 10.76 6.30
CA GLU A 166 21.45 11.86 7.27
C GLU A 166 20.25 12.78 7.00
N THR A 167 19.82 12.86 5.72
CA THR A 167 18.69 13.71 5.32
C THR A 167 17.40 12.93 5.29
N PRO A 168 16.30 13.44 5.89
CA PRO A 168 14.99 12.82 5.81
C PRO A 168 14.50 12.73 4.36
N THR A 169 14.23 11.51 3.90
CA THR A 169 13.65 11.28 2.58
C THR A 169 12.12 11.30 2.60
N ARG A 170 11.52 11.22 3.81
CA ARG A 170 10.08 11.06 4.07
C ARG A 170 9.57 12.05 5.13
N PRO A 171 9.77 13.36 4.95
CA PRO A 171 9.40 14.35 5.98
C PRO A 171 7.90 14.35 6.30
N ALA A 172 7.04 13.93 5.36
CA ALA A 172 5.59 13.86 5.59
C ALA A 172 5.18 12.86 6.68
N LEU A 173 5.99 11.81 6.93
CA LEU A 173 5.71 10.79 7.92
C LEU A 173 5.89 11.29 9.37
N GLU A 174 6.56 12.42 9.60
CA GLU A 174 6.71 13.05 10.92
C GLU A 174 5.36 13.33 11.58
N HIS A 175 4.36 13.69 10.77
CA HIS A 175 3.02 14.02 11.25
C HIS A 175 2.00 12.90 11.05
N ALA A 176 2.41 11.72 10.59
CA ALA A 176 1.53 10.59 10.32
C ALA A 176 0.90 9.99 11.60
N GLY A 177 -0.14 9.18 11.42
CA GLY A 177 -0.83 8.53 12.52
C GLY A 177 -2.02 9.33 13.05
N TRP A 178 -2.32 9.19 14.34
CA TRP A 178 -3.44 9.88 14.99
C TRP A 178 -3.39 11.42 14.87
N PRO A 179 -2.22 12.09 14.98
CA PRO A 179 -2.14 13.53 14.77
C PRO A 179 -2.63 13.96 13.39
N HIS A 180 -2.21 13.25 12.34
CA HIS A 180 -2.68 13.48 10.98
C HIS A 180 -4.19 13.29 10.86
N ARG A 181 -4.71 12.19 11.41
CA ARG A 181 -6.14 11.87 11.38
C ARG A 181 -6.98 12.96 12.07
N ARG A 182 -6.61 13.39 13.27
CA ARG A 182 -7.31 14.44 14.00
C ARG A 182 -7.30 15.77 13.23
N MET A 183 -6.15 16.16 12.70
CA MET A 183 -6.01 17.39 11.90
C MET A 183 -6.85 17.34 10.61
N ARG A 184 -6.94 16.18 9.96
CA ARG A 184 -7.77 15.98 8.78
C ARG A 184 -9.26 16.09 9.10
N VAL A 185 -9.74 15.44 10.15
CA VAL A 185 -11.14 15.49 10.60
C VAL A 185 -11.54 16.93 10.94
N GLU A 186 -10.69 17.66 11.67
CA GLU A 186 -10.94 19.06 12.02
C GLU A 186 -11.01 19.97 10.78
N ARG A 187 -10.09 19.76 9.82
CA ARG A 187 -10.09 20.50 8.54
C ARG A 187 -11.36 20.21 7.73
N GLU A 188 -11.79 18.97 7.68
CA GLU A 188 -13.01 18.58 6.98
C GLU A 188 -14.27 19.18 7.64
N ARG A 189 -14.30 19.22 8.98
CA ARG A 189 -15.36 19.88 9.74
C ARG A 189 -15.45 21.37 9.43
N LEU A 190 -14.32 22.08 9.52
CA LEU A 190 -14.24 23.51 9.21
C LEU A 190 -14.65 23.79 7.75
N TRP A 191 -14.29 22.89 6.83
CA TRP A 191 -14.67 23.05 5.42
C TRP A 191 -16.18 22.84 5.21
N LYS A 192 -16.80 21.87 5.86
CA LYS A 192 -18.26 21.65 5.85
C LYS A 192 -19.01 22.85 6.42
N GLU A 193 -18.58 23.37 7.57
CA GLU A 193 -19.18 24.56 8.19
C GLU A 193 -19.12 25.78 7.25
N ARG A 194 -17.98 25.99 6.55
CA ARG A 194 -17.86 27.06 5.56
C ARG A 194 -18.79 26.88 4.37
N LEU A 195 -18.95 25.66 3.88
CA LEU A 195 -19.87 25.36 2.78
C LEU A 195 -21.33 25.57 3.16
N GLU A 196 -21.72 25.17 4.36
CA GLU A 196 -23.07 25.38 4.88
C GLU A 196 -23.38 26.88 5.06
N THR A 197 -22.42 27.62 5.60
CA THR A 197 -22.53 29.08 5.74
C THR A 197 -22.67 29.76 4.37
N LYS A 198 -21.87 29.32 3.37
CA LYS A 198 -21.96 29.85 2.00
C LYS A 198 -23.31 29.53 1.35
N LYS A 199 -23.80 28.30 1.45
CA LYS A 199 -25.11 27.89 0.94
C LYS A 199 -26.25 28.66 1.61
N SER A 200 -26.17 28.89 2.93
CA SER A 200 -27.15 29.66 3.66
C SER A 200 -27.16 31.12 3.22
N ALA A 201 -26.00 31.72 2.97
CA ALA A 201 -25.86 33.07 2.44
C ALA A 201 -26.43 33.19 1.01
N GLU A 202 -26.12 32.23 0.13
CA GLU A 202 -26.70 32.18 -1.23
C GLU A 202 -28.22 32.03 -1.22
N ASN A 203 -28.74 31.13 -0.40
CA ASN A 203 -30.19 30.92 -0.27
C ASN A 203 -30.90 32.16 0.30
N SER A 204 -30.28 32.90 1.23
CA SER A 204 -30.84 34.14 1.75
C SER A 204 -30.78 35.25 0.70
N ALA A 205 -29.74 35.36 -0.09
CA ALA A 205 -29.62 36.30 -1.21
C ALA A 205 -30.66 36.02 -2.29
N THR A 206 -30.84 34.74 -2.67
CA THR A 206 -31.86 34.34 -3.65
C THR A 206 -33.26 34.65 -3.17
N ARG A 207 -33.59 34.37 -1.89
CA ARG A 207 -34.89 34.70 -1.31
C ARG A 207 -35.18 36.21 -1.29
N SER A 208 -34.17 37.03 -1.02
CA SER A 208 -34.31 38.49 -1.05
C SER A 208 -34.55 39.02 -2.46
N VAL A 209 -33.92 38.41 -3.48
CA VAL A 209 -34.14 38.75 -4.89
C VAL A 209 -35.57 38.32 -5.32
N ASP A 210 -35.98 37.09 -4.98
CA ASP A 210 -37.33 36.59 -5.28
C ASP A 210 -38.44 37.46 -4.62
N GLN A 211 -38.24 37.89 -3.35
CA GLN A 211 -39.15 38.84 -2.69
C GLN A 211 -39.19 40.20 -3.36
N GLN A 212 -38.04 40.71 -3.83
CA GLN A 212 -38.00 41.96 -4.59
C GLN A 212 -38.70 41.84 -5.97
N VAL A 213 -38.49 40.71 -6.66
CA VAL A 213 -39.16 40.42 -7.94
C VAL A 213 -40.67 40.30 -7.75
N GLN A 214 -41.14 39.59 -6.71
CA GLN A 214 -42.54 39.49 -6.39
C GLN A 214 -43.14 40.86 -5.99
N ALA A 215 -42.41 41.67 -5.23
CA ALA A 215 -42.87 43.03 -4.88
C ALA A 215 -42.96 43.95 -6.12
N VAL A 216 -42.07 43.82 -7.07
CA VAL A 216 -42.13 44.56 -8.35
C VAL A 216 -43.26 44.04 -9.24
N LEU A 217 -43.51 42.73 -9.32
CA LEU A 217 -44.62 42.13 -10.06
C LEU A 217 -45.97 42.49 -9.43
N ALA A 218 -46.08 42.57 -8.11
CA ALA A 218 -47.29 42.99 -7.41
C ALA A 218 -47.59 44.49 -7.58
N ALA A 219 -46.55 45.31 -7.85
CA ALA A 219 -46.69 46.75 -8.10
C ALA A 219 -47.04 47.07 -9.56
N THR A 220 -46.94 46.08 -10.46
CA THR A 220 -47.22 46.26 -11.89
C THR A 220 -48.32 45.29 -12.32
N SER A 221 -49.56 45.57 -11.86
CA SER A 221 -50.76 44.94 -12.45
C SER A 221 -51.27 45.78 -13.60
N PRO A 222 -51.31 45.22 -14.80
CA PRO A 222 -52.42 45.50 -15.73
C PRO A 222 -53.24 44.24 -15.96
N GLU A 223 -54.50 44.53 -16.09
CA GLU A 223 -55.66 43.67 -16.35
C GLU A 223 -55.46 42.75 -17.57
N ASP A 224 -56.08 41.58 -17.48
CA ASP A 224 -56.57 40.70 -18.54
C ASP A 224 -55.63 40.36 -19.71
N ILE A 225 -55.14 39.14 -19.72
CA ILE A 225 -55.27 38.26 -20.90
C ILE A 225 -55.34 36.81 -20.42
N SER A 226 -56.52 36.21 -20.63
CA SER A 226 -56.71 34.76 -20.59
C SER A 226 -56.08 34.16 -21.85
N GLU A 227 -55.15 33.27 -21.70
CA GLU A 227 -54.85 32.31 -22.76
C GLU A 227 -54.47 30.94 -22.19
N GLU A 228 -55.04 29.96 -22.80
CA GLU A 228 -55.20 28.58 -22.46
C GLU A 228 -53.86 27.84 -22.40
N THR A 229 -53.77 26.94 -21.45
CA THR A 229 -52.76 25.88 -21.33
C THR A 229 -52.94 24.84 -22.42
N PRO A 230 -51.87 24.27 -22.94
CA PRO A 230 -51.83 22.83 -23.19
C PRO A 230 -50.88 22.15 -22.22
N SER A 231 -51.47 21.26 -21.43
CA SER A 231 -50.74 20.17 -20.77
C SER A 231 -50.15 19.28 -21.86
N ASP A 232 -48.87 18.98 -21.75
CA ASP A 232 -48.32 17.61 -21.82
C ASP A 232 -46.80 17.66 -21.92
N ALA A 233 -46.13 17.23 -20.89
CA ALA A 233 -44.88 16.45 -20.99
C ALA A 233 -44.48 15.98 -19.59
N THR A 234 -44.93 14.81 -19.26
CA THR A 234 -44.37 13.95 -18.23
C THR A 234 -42.92 13.63 -18.64
N GLU A 235 -41.98 14.33 -18.07
CA GLU A 235 -40.61 13.81 -18.03
C GLU A 235 -40.38 13.15 -16.68
N ASP A 236 -40.65 11.84 -16.64
CA ASP A 236 -40.09 10.92 -15.68
C ASP A 236 -38.56 10.91 -15.76
N GLY A 237 -37.98 11.86 -15.09
CA GLY A 237 -36.52 11.84 -14.79
C GLY A 237 -36.21 10.75 -13.79
N GLU A 238 -36.31 9.50 -14.19
CA GLU A 238 -35.64 8.40 -13.48
C GLU A 238 -34.14 8.72 -13.40
N SER A 239 -33.77 9.32 -12.28
CA SER A 239 -32.36 9.39 -11.87
C SER A 239 -31.83 7.96 -11.88
N ARG A 240 -31.08 7.62 -12.94
CA ARG A 240 -30.36 6.34 -13.03
C ARG A 240 -29.52 6.19 -11.78
N LYS A 241 -30.08 5.49 -10.79
CA LYS A 241 -29.37 5.07 -9.59
C LYS A 241 -28.16 4.28 -10.03
N ASN A 242 -26.97 4.87 -9.82
CA ASN A 242 -25.71 4.21 -10.07
C ASN A 242 -25.71 2.89 -9.29
N PRO A 243 -25.65 1.71 -9.95
CA PRO A 243 -25.74 0.42 -9.27
C PRO A 243 -24.59 0.17 -8.28
N PHE A 244 -23.57 1.04 -8.27
CA PHE A 244 -22.44 1.00 -7.34
C PHE A 244 -22.65 1.84 -6.07
N GLN A 245 -23.83 2.49 -5.87
CA GLN A 245 -24.12 3.31 -4.68
C GLN A 245 -24.85 2.59 -3.55
N THR A 246 -25.14 1.32 -3.65
CA THR A 246 -25.83 0.57 -2.60
C THR A 246 -24.88 -0.07 -1.59
N ALA A 247 -24.05 0.71 -0.91
CA ALA A 247 -23.64 0.35 0.43
C ALA A 247 -24.60 1.03 1.41
N ARG A 248 -25.60 0.30 1.92
CA ARG A 248 -26.37 0.75 3.09
C ARG A 248 -25.38 1.02 4.22
N PRO A 249 -25.29 2.24 4.76
CA PRO A 249 -24.61 2.41 6.04
C PRO A 249 -25.39 1.56 7.05
N ALA A 250 -24.71 0.66 7.73
CA ALA A 250 -25.25 -0.02 8.88
C ALA A 250 -25.77 1.08 9.84
N GLN A 251 -27.05 1.04 10.18
CA GLN A 251 -27.64 1.90 11.20
C GLN A 251 -26.98 1.51 12.52
N GLY A 252 -25.94 2.23 12.92
CA GLY A 252 -25.17 2.01 14.11
C GLY A 252 -24.39 3.28 14.42
N ARG A 253 -24.34 3.64 15.66
CA ARG A 253 -23.49 4.63 16.33
C ARG A 253 -22.64 5.50 15.37
N VAL A 254 -22.85 6.81 15.40
CA VAL A 254 -22.00 7.75 14.64
C VAL A 254 -20.56 7.60 15.15
N MET A 255 -19.69 7.07 14.28
CA MET A 255 -18.28 6.84 14.57
C MET A 255 -17.56 8.19 14.72
N ASP A 256 -16.87 8.41 15.83
CA ASP A 256 -16.02 9.58 16.03
C ASP A 256 -14.66 9.34 15.35
N LEU A 257 -14.52 9.79 14.11
CA LEU A 257 -13.31 9.61 13.31
C LEU A 257 -12.05 10.24 13.93
N ALA A 258 -12.19 11.14 14.90
CA ALA A 258 -11.06 11.71 15.63
C ALA A 258 -10.50 10.77 16.72
N LYS A 259 -11.30 9.79 17.16
CA LYS A 259 -10.96 8.86 18.24
C LYS A 259 -11.02 7.38 17.81
N GLU A 260 -11.72 7.10 16.72
CA GLU A 260 -11.95 5.75 16.23
C GLU A 260 -11.38 5.60 14.81
N GLN A 261 -10.88 4.42 14.49
CA GLN A 261 -10.40 4.06 13.15
C GLN A 261 -11.29 2.97 12.54
N PHE A 262 -11.33 2.88 11.22
CA PHE A 262 -11.82 1.71 10.53
C PHE A 262 -10.83 0.54 10.67
N THR A 263 -11.16 -0.60 10.11
CA THR A 263 -10.21 -1.72 10.03
C THR A 263 -8.88 -1.23 9.45
N GLY A 264 -7.80 -1.47 10.18
CA GLY A 264 -6.46 -1.04 9.76
C GLY A 264 -5.96 -1.85 8.57
N ILE A 265 -5.24 -1.20 7.67
CA ILE A 265 -4.54 -1.83 6.54
C ILE A 265 -3.11 -1.31 6.44
N VAL A 266 -2.27 -2.14 5.83
CA VAL A 266 -0.87 -1.80 5.51
C VAL A 266 -0.67 -1.95 4.00
N PRO A 267 -0.82 -0.89 3.21
CA PRO A 267 -0.50 -0.91 1.79
C PRO A 267 1.00 -0.79 1.54
N GLY A 268 1.43 -1.26 0.38
CA GLY A 268 2.79 -1.01 -0.08
C GLY A 268 3.04 0.46 -0.35
N ILE A 269 4.25 0.93 -0.02
CA ILE A 269 4.62 2.34 -0.14
C ILE A 269 4.46 2.89 -1.57
N GLY A 270 4.67 2.04 -2.59
CA GLY A 270 4.50 2.39 -4.01
C GLY A 270 3.06 2.68 -4.42
N LEU A 271 2.05 2.26 -3.63
CA LEU A 271 0.65 2.62 -3.85
C LEU A 271 0.35 4.04 -3.38
N ALA A 272 1.02 4.48 -2.32
CA ALA A 272 0.73 5.69 -1.58
C ALA A 272 1.72 6.83 -1.84
N SER A 273 2.88 6.56 -2.43
CA SER A 273 3.92 7.56 -2.65
C SER A 273 4.58 7.43 -4.03
N PHE A 274 5.28 8.49 -4.40
CA PHE A 274 6.20 8.51 -5.54
C PHE A 274 7.42 9.35 -5.19
N ARG A 275 8.58 8.96 -5.71
CA ARG A 275 9.83 9.67 -5.49
C ARG A 275 9.99 10.82 -6.48
N ASN A 276 10.26 12.02 -5.98
CA ASN A 276 10.54 13.18 -6.83
C ASN A 276 11.99 13.13 -7.38
N ARG A 277 12.33 14.08 -8.27
CA ARG A 277 13.68 14.17 -8.87
C ARG A 277 14.79 14.48 -7.85
N GLN A 278 14.43 14.95 -6.67
CA GLN A 278 15.35 15.29 -5.59
C GLN A 278 15.57 14.12 -4.60
N GLY A 279 14.95 12.96 -4.86
CA GLY A 279 15.06 11.79 -4.00
C GLY A 279 14.14 11.80 -2.78
N VAL A 280 13.25 12.78 -2.66
CA VAL A 280 12.27 12.90 -1.58
C VAL A 280 10.98 12.20 -1.96
N ASP A 281 10.44 11.38 -1.07
CA ASP A 281 9.19 10.67 -1.28
C ASP A 281 8.00 11.61 -1.04
N GLN A 282 7.15 11.75 -2.05
CA GLN A 282 5.91 12.53 -2.01
C GLN A 282 4.74 11.59 -1.79
N PHE A 283 4.01 11.78 -0.70
CA PHE A 283 2.89 10.93 -0.33
C PHE A 283 1.56 11.47 -0.86
N LEU A 284 0.76 10.60 -1.44
CA LEU A 284 -0.62 10.85 -1.86
C LEU A 284 -1.59 10.63 -0.70
N THR A 285 -1.26 9.66 0.16
CA THR A 285 -1.97 9.31 1.39
C THR A 285 -0.96 9.05 2.49
N LEU A 286 -1.37 9.21 3.75
CA LEU A 286 -0.53 9.00 4.94
C LEU A 286 -1.20 8.02 5.90
N PRO A 287 -0.45 7.38 6.81
CA PRO A 287 -1.03 6.71 7.95
C PRO A 287 -1.98 7.64 8.73
N GLY A 288 -3.23 7.18 8.93
CA GLY A 288 -4.33 8.00 9.43
C GLY A 288 -5.37 8.41 8.39
N ASP A 289 -5.09 8.23 7.09
CA ASP A 289 -6.05 8.44 6.02
C ASP A 289 -6.98 7.23 5.86
N ASP A 290 -8.23 7.52 5.48
CA ASP A 290 -9.20 6.49 5.13
C ASP A 290 -9.26 6.28 3.63
N VAL A 291 -9.33 5.02 3.23
CA VAL A 291 -9.41 4.56 1.85
C VAL A 291 -10.57 3.58 1.69
N LYS A 292 -11.07 3.46 0.48
CA LYS A 292 -12.14 2.52 0.14
C LYS A 292 -11.56 1.35 -0.64
N ILE A 293 -11.85 0.13 -0.20
CA ILE A 293 -11.48 -1.09 -0.92
C ILE A 293 -12.74 -1.80 -1.40
N THR A 294 -12.74 -2.20 -2.66
CA THR A 294 -13.81 -2.97 -3.30
C THR A 294 -13.27 -4.31 -3.76
N PHE A 295 -13.90 -5.38 -3.35
CA PHE A 295 -13.48 -6.75 -3.65
C PHE A 295 -14.68 -7.69 -3.82
N PRO A 296 -14.53 -8.85 -4.49
CA PRO A 296 -15.60 -9.82 -4.68
C PRO A 296 -15.84 -10.68 -3.42
N THR A 297 -17.11 -10.99 -3.14
CA THR A 297 -17.48 -11.99 -2.13
C THR A 297 -17.16 -13.41 -2.59
N ALA A 298 -17.13 -14.36 -1.66
CA ALA A 298 -16.96 -15.79 -1.95
C ALA A 298 -18.21 -16.46 -2.52
N GLY A 299 -19.37 -15.80 -2.47
CA GLY A 299 -20.64 -16.35 -2.94
C GLY A 299 -20.72 -16.58 -4.45
N THR A 300 -21.64 -17.45 -4.86
CA THR A 300 -21.89 -17.74 -6.27
C THR A 300 -23.30 -17.26 -6.65
N PRO A 301 -23.46 -16.23 -7.50
CA PRO A 301 -22.41 -15.44 -8.18
C PRO A 301 -21.71 -14.47 -7.21
N PRO A 302 -20.42 -14.14 -7.46
CA PRO A 302 -19.68 -13.18 -6.63
C PRO A 302 -20.31 -11.79 -6.72
N LYS A 303 -20.43 -11.10 -5.58
CA LYS A 303 -20.95 -9.73 -5.50
C LYS A 303 -19.80 -8.80 -5.10
N ALA A 304 -19.76 -7.60 -5.67
CA ALA A 304 -18.80 -6.59 -5.25
C ALA A 304 -19.22 -6.01 -3.89
N VAL A 305 -18.31 -6.07 -2.92
CA VAL A 305 -18.45 -5.44 -1.61
C VAL A 305 -17.41 -4.33 -1.50
N SER A 306 -17.82 -3.20 -0.93
CA SER A 306 -16.93 -2.07 -0.68
C SER A 306 -16.99 -1.71 0.80
N ASP A 307 -15.82 -1.48 1.40
CA ASP A 307 -15.74 -1.00 2.78
C ASP A 307 -14.63 0.04 2.93
N ASN A 308 -14.68 0.78 4.05
CA ASN A 308 -13.69 1.79 4.39
C ASN A 308 -12.64 1.19 5.33
N PHE A 309 -11.40 1.53 5.06
CA PHE A 309 -10.24 1.09 5.82
C PHE A 309 -9.37 2.28 6.19
N THR A 310 -8.66 2.18 7.31
CA THR A 310 -7.69 3.20 7.72
C THR A 310 -6.28 2.69 7.44
N ILE A 311 -5.46 3.48 6.75
CA ILE A 311 -4.04 3.18 6.58
C ILE A 311 -3.36 3.35 7.94
N VAL A 312 -2.75 2.28 8.45
CA VAL A 312 -2.06 2.31 9.75
C VAL A 312 -0.55 2.34 9.64
N ASP A 313 0.00 1.80 8.57
CA ASP A 313 1.43 1.78 8.28
C ASP A 313 1.65 1.57 6.77
N PHE A 314 2.89 1.67 6.32
CA PHE A 314 3.32 1.25 4.99
C PHE A 314 4.38 0.17 5.10
N TYR A 315 4.42 -0.74 4.13
CA TYR A 315 5.55 -1.63 3.98
C TYR A 315 6.35 -1.28 2.71
N GLU A 316 7.65 -1.54 2.76
CA GLU A 316 8.57 -1.29 1.66
C GLU A 316 9.60 -2.41 1.55
N SER A 317 9.42 -3.29 0.58
CA SER A 317 10.32 -4.41 0.32
C SER A 317 11.50 -4.05 -0.59
N LYS A 318 11.48 -2.87 -1.20
CA LYS A 318 12.34 -2.44 -2.31
C LYS A 318 12.11 -3.23 -3.61
N MET A 319 11.03 -3.99 -3.67
CA MET A 319 10.58 -4.68 -4.87
C MET A 319 9.32 -3.97 -5.37
N SER A 320 9.47 -3.16 -6.42
CA SER A 320 8.41 -2.29 -6.94
C SER A 320 7.13 -3.04 -7.27
N GLU A 321 7.24 -4.29 -7.67
CA GLU A 321 6.09 -5.13 -8.03
C GLU A 321 5.21 -5.43 -6.80
N TYR A 322 5.81 -5.77 -5.67
CA TYR A 322 5.09 -6.03 -4.42
C TYR A 322 4.62 -4.72 -3.78
N ASP A 323 5.52 -3.74 -3.69
CA ASP A 323 5.25 -2.43 -3.06
C ASP A 323 4.15 -1.63 -3.76
N SER A 324 3.85 -1.94 -5.03
CA SER A 324 2.82 -1.27 -5.82
C SER A 324 1.53 -2.07 -5.97
N ASN A 325 1.47 -3.33 -5.48
CA ASN A 325 0.33 -4.19 -5.72
C ASN A 325 -0.29 -4.79 -4.46
N PHE A 326 0.45 -4.92 -3.36
CA PHE A 326 -0.04 -5.64 -2.19
C PHE A 326 -0.59 -4.68 -1.12
N VAL A 327 -1.70 -5.12 -0.49
CA VAL A 327 -2.31 -4.46 0.67
C VAL A 327 -2.63 -5.52 1.71
N PHE A 328 -2.08 -5.39 2.90
CA PHE A 328 -2.27 -6.34 4.00
C PHE A 328 -3.37 -5.87 4.95
N VAL A 329 -4.15 -6.83 5.47
CA VAL A 329 -5.28 -6.61 6.38
C VAL A 329 -5.39 -7.77 7.38
N PRO A 330 -5.98 -7.59 8.57
CA PRO A 330 -6.29 -8.71 9.45
C PRO A 330 -7.20 -9.73 8.76
N ILE A 331 -6.80 -11.01 8.78
CA ILE A 331 -7.54 -12.10 8.11
C ILE A 331 -9.00 -12.20 8.58
N GLU A 332 -9.23 -12.01 9.89
CA GLU A 332 -10.58 -12.07 10.48
C GLU A 332 -11.52 -11.01 9.90
N ALA A 333 -11.00 -9.81 9.63
CA ALA A 333 -11.77 -8.73 9.04
C ALA A 333 -12.14 -9.06 7.59
N LEU A 334 -11.17 -9.56 6.80
CA LEU A 334 -11.41 -9.95 5.41
C LEU A 334 -12.39 -11.11 5.29
N GLN A 335 -12.25 -12.14 6.12
CA GLN A 335 -13.17 -13.28 6.17
C GLN A 335 -14.61 -12.85 6.51
N ARG A 336 -14.78 -11.98 7.52
CA ARG A 336 -16.10 -11.46 7.93
C ARG A 336 -16.81 -10.68 6.81
N MET A 337 -16.06 -9.91 6.03
CA MET A 337 -16.60 -9.10 4.94
C MET A 337 -16.86 -9.90 3.67
N ARG A 338 -16.12 -10.98 3.47
CA ARG A 338 -16.23 -11.81 2.27
C ARG A 338 -17.37 -12.83 2.36
N GLY A 339 -17.80 -13.22 3.58
CA GLY A 339 -18.87 -14.19 3.87
C GLY A 339 -18.31 -15.56 4.07
#